data_bb0a02d38df12f6b128acdb467321b00
#
_entry.id   bb0a02d38df12f6b128acdb467321b00
#
_cell.length_a   1.000
_cell.length_b   1.000
_cell.length_c   1.000
_cell.angle_alpha   90.00
_cell.angle_beta   90.00
_cell.angle_gamma   90.00
#
_symmetry.space_group_name_H-M   'P 1'
#
loop_
_entity.id
_entity.type
_entity.pdbx_description
1 polymer ?
#
loop_
_entity_poly.entity_id
_entity_poly.type
_entity_poly.pdbx_seq_one_letter_code
_entity_poly.pdbx_strand_id
1 'polypeptide(L)'
;MEKRKLISLRAVLLGYLVQTAVSCIVAAVLWVLLFFLCIDSGWLLPANRAARVSNEAAQNILPYRTAKTFDPAELDPLCRYVLIDAERNTVLATNMDSSHLQKAMREWTGDLRREIGYEQYYLRARLQDGTVCLLQFDYAVPYADPTLRDTLPDVQTMHLILGIFLLVGVVAWSTHRSGAFLRRETARLTEVSRQVAEKKGIEDIDFTGAKVREYDEALRALQLMGEELTDSLQAQWEMEHRQRESIIQLSHKLKTPLTVIQGNAELLAEDEGMTGEQKAQLDAILRSTGETRNYLTRIRAEVQTPLKYKQRP
;
A
#
# COMPACT_ATOMS: atom_id res chain seq x y z
N MET A 1 13.21 -23.62 -25.63
CA MET A 1 12.21 -22.77 -24.90
C MET A 1 12.16 -23.24 -23.47
N GLU A 2 12.81 -22.49 -22.60
CA GLU A 2 12.82 -22.76 -21.16
C GLU A 2 11.43 -22.46 -20.60
N LYS A 3 10.75 -23.44 -20.03
CA LYS A 3 9.44 -23.24 -19.38
C LYS A 3 9.64 -22.31 -18.19
N ARG A 4 9.43 -20.99 -18.37
CA ARG A 4 9.39 -20.03 -17.26
C ARG A 4 8.34 -20.53 -16.25
N LYS A 5 8.76 -20.82 -15.02
CA LYS A 5 7.83 -21.17 -13.93
C LYS A 5 7.06 -19.89 -13.55
N LEU A 6 5.88 -19.74 -14.11
CA LEU A 6 4.95 -18.69 -13.71
C LEU A 6 4.39 -19.03 -12.33
N ILE A 7 4.38 -18.04 -11.44
CA ILE A 7 3.87 -18.16 -10.07
C ILE A 7 2.46 -17.57 -10.05
N SER A 8 1.49 -18.26 -9.44
CA SER A 8 0.16 -17.70 -9.29
C SER A 8 0.16 -16.49 -8.36
N LEU A 9 -0.70 -15.51 -8.60
CA LEU A 9 -0.87 -14.32 -7.75
C LEU A 9 -1.17 -14.71 -6.30
N ARG A 10 -1.96 -15.76 -6.09
CA ARG A 10 -2.24 -16.31 -4.75
C ARG A 10 -0.98 -16.80 -4.05
N ALA A 11 -0.09 -17.50 -4.75
CA ALA A 11 1.17 -17.98 -4.19
C ALA A 11 2.12 -16.82 -3.87
N VAL A 12 2.14 -15.76 -4.68
CA VAL A 12 2.91 -14.54 -4.42
C VAL A 12 2.40 -13.86 -3.15
N LEU A 13 1.09 -13.64 -3.03
CA LEU A 13 0.48 -13.01 -1.85
C LEU A 13 0.69 -13.84 -0.58
N LEU A 14 0.49 -15.17 -0.67
CA LEU A 14 0.75 -16.07 0.45
C LEU A 14 2.23 -16.04 0.86
N GLY A 15 3.14 -16.04 -0.11
CA GLY A 15 4.57 -15.92 0.14
C GLY A 15 4.94 -14.65 0.90
N TYR A 16 4.34 -13.50 0.54
CA TYR A 16 4.53 -12.26 1.26
C TYR A 16 3.95 -12.28 2.67
N LEU A 17 2.77 -12.88 2.86
CA LEU A 17 2.17 -13.04 4.21
C LEU A 17 3.07 -13.89 5.10
N VAL A 18 3.53 -15.04 4.61
CA VAL A 18 4.44 -15.93 5.34
C VAL A 18 5.76 -15.21 5.64
N GLN A 19 6.35 -14.53 4.66
CA GLN A 19 7.59 -13.77 4.86
C GLN A 19 7.40 -12.68 5.93
N THR A 20 6.29 -11.94 5.90
CA THR A 20 6.00 -10.89 6.88
C THR A 20 5.83 -11.50 8.28
N ALA A 21 5.07 -12.59 8.41
CA ALA A 21 4.90 -13.28 9.68
C ALA A 21 6.22 -13.78 10.26
N VAL A 22 7.06 -14.42 9.44
CA VAL A 22 8.40 -14.88 9.85
C VAL A 22 9.28 -13.70 10.27
N SER A 23 9.27 -12.60 9.49
CA SER A 23 10.04 -11.39 9.83
C SER A 23 9.60 -10.77 11.16
N CYS A 24 8.29 -10.74 11.44
CA CYS A 24 7.76 -10.26 12.72
C CYS A 24 8.18 -11.16 13.89
N ILE A 25 8.12 -12.49 13.71
CA ILE A 25 8.55 -13.44 14.73
C ILE A 25 10.04 -13.27 15.02
N VAL A 26 10.88 -13.21 13.99
CA VAL A 26 12.32 -13.01 14.15
C VAL A 26 12.62 -11.68 14.83
N ALA A 27 11.96 -10.59 14.42
CA ALA A 27 12.13 -9.29 15.06
C ALA A 27 11.72 -9.31 16.52
N ALA A 28 10.59 -9.95 16.87
CA ALA A 28 10.14 -10.08 18.25
C ALA A 28 11.12 -10.92 19.12
N VAL A 29 11.61 -12.04 18.57
CA VAL A 29 12.61 -12.87 19.28
C VAL A 29 13.90 -12.09 19.53
N LEU A 30 14.42 -11.40 18.51
CA LEU A 30 15.63 -10.58 18.63
C LEU A 30 15.42 -9.42 19.63
N TRP A 31 14.24 -8.82 19.64
CA TRP A 31 13.89 -7.76 20.57
C TRP A 31 13.88 -8.24 22.03
N VAL A 32 13.29 -9.42 22.29
CA VAL A 32 13.31 -10.05 23.61
C VAL A 32 14.73 -10.45 24.03
N LEU A 33 15.51 -11.03 23.10
CA LEU A 33 16.91 -11.37 23.38
C LEU A 33 17.75 -10.14 23.73
N LEU A 34 17.53 -9.02 23.03
CA LEU A 34 18.20 -7.76 23.32
C LEU A 34 17.88 -7.28 24.75
N PHE A 35 16.63 -7.40 25.18
CA PHE A 35 16.22 -7.06 26.54
C PHE A 35 16.94 -7.90 27.59
N PHE A 36 17.02 -9.22 27.39
CA PHE A 36 17.79 -10.10 28.29
C PHE A 36 19.27 -9.77 28.30
N LEU A 37 19.83 -9.41 27.17
CA LEU A 37 21.23 -9.00 27.05
C LEU A 37 21.50 -7.69 27.79
N CYS A 38 20.56 -6.76 27.84
CA CYS A 38 20.66 -5.54 28.65
C CYS A 38 20.65 -5.85 30.16
N ILE A 39 19.92 -6.90 30.60
CA ILE A 39 19.94 -7.36 31.99
C ILE A 39 21.27 -8.06 32.31
N ASP A 40 21.73 -8.93 31.43
CA ASP A 40 22.97 -9.69 31.63
C ASP A 40 24.23 -8.79 31.60
N SER A 41 24.23 -7.77 30.75
CA SER A 41 25.29 -6.75 30.71
C SER A 41 25.32 -5.79 31.90
N GLY A 42 24.31 -5.87 32.80
CA GLY A 42 24.21 -5.03 33.96
C GLY A 42 23.70 -3.61 33.75
N TRP A 43 23.18 -3.30 32.56
CA TRP A 43 22.53 -1.99 32.27
C TRP A 43 21.16 -1.89 32.94
N LEU A 44 20.47 -3.03 33.03
CA LEU A 44 19.19 -3.18 33.70
C LEU A 44 19.35 -4.17 34.87
N LEU A 45 18.67 -3.92 35.96
CA LEU A 45 18.64 -4.87 37.07
C LEU A 45 17.42 -5.78 36.96
N PRO A 46 17.51 -7.03 37.44
CA PRO A 46 16.37 -7.95 37.44
C PRO A 46 15.18 -7.39 38.21
N ALA A 47 13.96 -7.66 37.72
CA ALA A 47 12.69 -7.16 38.29
C ALA A 47 12.51 -7.51 39.79
N ASN A 48 13.09 -8.62 40.26
CA ASN A 48 13.01 -9.05 41.64
C ASN A 48 14.12 -8.45 42.56
N ARG A 49 14.97 -7.57 42.02
CA ARG A 49 16.10 -7.00 42.79
C ARG A 49 15.61 -6.16 43.96
N ALA A 50 14.64 -5.26 43.72
CA ALA A 50 14.08 -4.41 44.77
C ALA A 50 13.43 -5.24 45.90
N ALA A 51 12.65 -6.27 45.54
CA ALA A 51 12.06 -7.18 46.53
C ALA A 51 13.12 -7.92 47.33
N ARG A 52 14.19 -8.39 46.68
CA ARG A 52 15.27 -9.15 47.35
C ARG A 52 16.03 -8.28 48.36
N VAL A 53 16.46 -7.07 47.93
CA VAL A 53 17.20 -6.18 48.82
C VAL A 53 16.32 -5.64 49.96
N SER A 54 15.02 -5.42 49.74
CA SER A 54 14.08 -5.05 50.80
C SER A 54 13.88 -6.18 51.83
N ASN A 55 13.76 -7.43 51.36
CA ASN A 55 13.68 -8.58 52.29
C ASN A 55 14.98 -8.76 53.05
N GLU A 56 16.14 -8.63 52.44
CA GLU A 56 17.44 -8.70 53.06
C GLU A 56 17.59 -7.62 54.14
N ALA A 57 17.23 -6.38 53.84
CA ALA A 57 17.22 -5.29 54.80
C ALA A 57 16.29 -5.55 55.99
N ALA A 58 15.09 -6.06 55.72
CA ALA A 58 14.11 -6.36 56.78
C ALA A 58 14.55 -7.49 57.73
N GLN A 59 15.30 -8.48 57.22
CA GLN A 59 15.72 -9.64 58.00
C GLN A 59 17.09 -9.45 58.67
N ASN A 60 18.04 -8.80 57.99
CA ASN A 60 19.44 -8.81 58.38
C ASN A 60 19.97 -7.46 58.86
N ILE A 61 19.28 -6.34 58.60
CA ILE A 61 19.74 -5.00 58.98
C ILE A 61 18.80 -4.36 59.99
N LEU A 62 17.54 -4.19 59.65
CA LEU A 62 16.58 -3.44 60.47
C LEU A 62 16.34 -3.98 61.89
N PRO A 63 16.29 -5.32 62.14
CA PRO A 63 16.10 -5.87 63.49
C PRO A 63 17.24 -5.54 64.48
N TYR A 64 18.39 -5.12 63.95
CA TYR A 64 19.57 -4.80 64.80
C TYR A 64 19.77 -3.27 64.90
N ARG A 65 18.85 -2.44 64.50
CA ARG A 65 18.91 -0.98 64.54
C ARG A 65 17.80 -0.39 65.38
N THR A 66 18.05 0.80 65.89
CA THR A 66 17.05 1.68 66.52
C THR A 66 16.80 2.88 65.61
N ALA A 67 15.74 3.65 65.85
CA ALA A 67 15.48 4.88 65.10
C ALA A 67 16.65 5.87 65.11
N LYS A 68 17.46 5.86 66.21
CA LYS A 68 18.64 6.72 66.36
C LYS A 68 19.88 6.20 65.65
N THR A 69 20.03 4.88 65.51
CA THR A 69 21.20 4.22 64.87
C THR A 69 20.94 3.80 63.46
N PHE A 70 19.77 4.10 62.94
CA PHE A 70 19.42 3.81 61.55
C PHE A 70 20.16 4.74 60.61
N ASP A 71 20.97 4.17 59.72
CA ASP A 71 21.64 4.90 58.67
C ASP A 71 21.04 4.51 57.30
N PRO A 72 20.42 5.47 56.57
CA PRO A 72 19.91 5.24 55.20
C PRO A 72 20.95 4.68 54.23
N ALA A 73 22.23 4.98 54.41
CA ALA A 73 23.33 4.52 53.55
C ALA A 73 23.56 2.99 53.63
N GLU A 74 23.07 2.32 54.69
CA GLU A 74 23.13 0.86 54.79
C GLU A 74 22.10 0.14 53.92
N LEU A 75 21.08 0.86 53.43
CA LEU A 75 20.07 0.30 52.54
C LEU A 75 20.49 0.42 51.08
N ASP A 76 20.17 -0.59 50.27
CA ASP A 76 20.33 -0.49 48.82
C ASP A 76 19.52 0.71 48.31
N PRO A 77 20.05 1.52 47.37
CA PRO A 77 19.32 2.66 46.79
C PRO A 77 17.96 2.35 46.15
N LEU A 78 17.65 1.08 45.92
CA LEU A 78 16.34 0.63 45.46
C LEU A 78 15.31 0.51 46.55
N CYS A 79 15.74 0.51 47.84
CA CYS A 79 14.83 0.42 48.97
C CYS A 79 14.19 1.77 49.27
N ARG A 80 12.89 1.88 49.02
CA ARG A 80 12.10 3.00 49.52
C ARG A 80 11.62 2.66 50.92
N TYR A 81 11.84 3.55 51.89
CA TYR A 81 11.50 3.31 53.26
C TYR A 81 10.76 4.48 53.93
N VAL A 82 9.96 4.17 54.91
CA VAL A 82 9.43 5.14 55.86
C VAL A 82 9.55 4.55 57.29
N LEU A 83 10.17 5.29 58.19
CA LEU A 83 10.23 4.98 59.62
C LEU A 83 9.05 5.62 60.35
N ILE A 84 8.28 4.83 61.07
CA ILE A 84 7.05 5.23 61.77
C ILE A 84 7.19 4.91 63.24
N ASP A 85 6.98 5.92 64.08
CA ASP A 85 6.74 5.72 65.50
C ASP A 85 5.36 5.07 65.66
N ALA A 86 5.36 3.80 66.07
CA ALA A 86 4.12 3.01 66.20
C ALA A 86 3.18 3.50 67.29
N GLU A 87 3.71 4.19 68.33
CA GLU A 87 2.90 4.70 69.44
C GLU A 87 2.24 6.05 69.07
N ARG A 88 2.99 6.92 68.37
CA ARG A 88 2.55 8.28 68.03
C ARG A 88 1.97 8.37 66.61
N ASN A 89 2.11 7.31 65.85
CA ASN A 89 1.68 7.27 64.42
C ASN A 89 2.30 8.41 63.57
N THR A 90 3.55 8.78 63.88
CA THR A 90 4.28 9.86 63.23
C THR A 90 5.43 9.34 62.38
N VAL A 91 5.66 9.98 61.22
CA VAL A 91 6.81 9.68 60.37
C VAL A 91 8.07 10.30 60.96
N LEU A 92 9.09 9.47 61.22
CA LEU A 92 10.37 9.92 61.74
C LEU A 92 11.38 10.23 60.64
N ALA A 93 11.44 9.39 59.61
CA ALA A 93 12.32 9.57 58.46
C ALA A 93 11.76 8.81 57.24
N THR A 94 12.03 9.32 56.04
CA THR A 94 11.64 8.68 54.78
C THR A 94 12.53 9.14 53.62
N ASN A 95 12.73 8.27 52.61
CA ASN A 95 13.29 8.62 51.32
C ASN A 95 12.22 8.60 50.21
N MET A 96 10.95 8.43 50.57
CA MET A 96 9.83 8.42 49.61
C MET A 96 9.43 9.83 49.24
N ASP A 97 9.04 10.01 48.01
CA ASP A 97 8.35 11.22 47.57
C ASP A 97 6.94 11.34 48.18
N SER A 98 6.29 12.49 48.04
CA SER A 98 4.98 12.75 48.65
C SER A 98 3.91 11.76 48.21
N SER A 99 3.94 11.29 46.98
CA SER A 99 2.94 10.36 46.41
C SER A 99 3.11 8.95 46.96
N HIS A 100 4.35 8.47 47.01
CA HIS A 100 4.70 7.15 47.59
C HIS A 100 4.48 7.13 49.10
N LEU A 101 4.86 8.21 49.80
CA LEU A 101 4.63 8.34 51.23
C LEU A 101 3.13 8.30 51.58
N GLN A 102 2.29 9.01 50.82
CA GLN A 102 0.84 8.99 51.05
C GLN A 102 0.27 7.56 50.90
N LYS A 103 0.71 6.81 49.86
CA LYS A 103 0.30 5.42 49.68
C LYS A 103 0.81 4.51 50.80
N ALA A 104 2.08 4.66 51.23
CA ALA A 104 2.65 3.92 52.32
C ALA A 104 1.91 4.17 53.63
N MET A 105 1.49 5.41 53.91
CA MET A 105 0.71 5.73 55.11
C MET A 105 -0.71 5.18 55.06
N ARG A 106 -1.33 5.11 53.90
CA ARG A 106 -2.62 4.40 53.72
C ARG A 106 -2.50 2.90 53.96
N GLU A 107 -1.41 2.28 53.49
CA GLU A 107 -1.13 0.88 53.83
C GLU A 107 -0.89 0.67 55.32
N TRP A 108 -0.19 1.59 55.99
CA TRP A 108 0.04 1.56 57.40
C TRP A 108 -1.27 1.62 58.20
N THR A 109 -2.21 2.49 57.82
CA THR A 109 -3.50 2.67 58.49
C THR A 109 -4.56 1.64 58.07
N GLY A 110 -4.25 0.76 57.12
CA GLY A 110 -5.19 -0.26 56.60
C GLY A 110 -6.27 0.28 55.67
N ASP A 111 -6.12 1.50 55.18
CA ASP A 111 -7.11 2.19 54.28
C ASP A 111 -6.73 2.07 52.78
N LEU A 112 -5.95 1.05 52.46
CA LEU A 112 -5.53 0.84 51.06
C LEU A 112 -6.62 0.09 50.30
N ARG A 113 -7.40 0.83 49.49
CA ARG A 113 -8.20 0.21 48.43
C ARG A 113 -7.24 -0.20 47.33
N ARG A 114 -7.23 -1.50 46.95
CA ARG A 114 -6.47 -2.00 45.79
C ARG A 114 -6.91 -1.26 44.55
N GLU A 115 -6.12 -0.31 44.11
CA GLU A 115 -6.28 0.31 42.79
C GLU A 115 -5.73 -0.67 41.72
N ILE A 116 -6.48 -0.86 40.63
CA ILE A 116 -6.03 -1.65 39.48
C ILE A 116 -4.86 -0.88 38.83
N GLY A 117 -3.65 -1.34 38.99
CA GLY A 117 -2.43 -0.73 38.48
C GLY A 117 -1.20 -1.42 39.06
N TYR A 118 -0.01 -0.85 38.85
CA TYR A 118 1.25 -1.35 39.35
C TYR A 118 1.14 -1.63 40.86
N GLU A 119 1.12 -2.91 41.23
CA GLU A 119 1.04 -3.33 42.61
C GLU A 119 2.33 -2.94 43.33
N GLN A 120 2.23 -1.99 44.25
CA GLN A 120 3.28 -1.66 45.17
C GLN A 120 3.17 -2.63 46.35
N TYR A 121 4.26 -3.25 46.66
CA TYR A 121 4.35 -4.21 47.78
C TYR A 121 5.01 -3.54 48.98
N TYR A 122 4.52 -3.83 50.17
CA TYR A 122 5.00 -3.27 51.40
C TYR A 122 5.45 -4.39 52.34
N LEU A 123 6.63 -4.20 52.97
CA LEU A 123 7.18 -5.10 53.94
C LEU A 123 7.37 -4.35 55.27
N ARG A 124 6.81 -4.84 56.34
CA ARG A 124 6.93 -4.26 57.71
C ARG A 124 8.06 -4.91 58.42
N ALA A 125 9.06 -4.14 58.88
CA ALA A 125 10.15 -4.57 59.71
C ALA A 125 10.14 -3.77 61.03
N ARG A 126 10.27 -4.44 62.17
CA ARG A 126 10.29 -3.80 63.47
C ARG A 126 11.73 -3.63 63.94
N LEU A 127 12.09 -2.43 64.38
CA LEU A 127 13.38 -2.10 64.97
C LEU A 127 13.40 -2.47 66.49
N GLN A 128 14.59 -2.43 67.11
CA GLN A 128 14.76 -2.81 68.49
C GLN A 128 13.99 -1.91 69.48
N ASP A 129 13.81 -0.66 69.18
CA ASP A 129 13.11 0.34 69.98
C ASP A 129 11.58 0.36 69.78
N GLY A 130 11.04 -0.58 69.01
CA GLY A 130 9.61 -0.63 68.70
C GLY A 130 9.17 0.22 67.46
N THR A 131 10.06 1.03 66.92
CA THR A 131 9.82 1.75 65.66
C THR A 131 9.58 0.75 64.52
N VAL A 132 8.68 1.08 63.62
CA VAL A 132 8.41 0.25 62.44
C VAL A 132 8.97 0.91 61.19
N CYS A 133 9.77 0.17 60.45
CA CYS A 133 10.17 0.53 59.10
C CYS A 133 9.23 -0.15 58.09
N LEU A 134 8.57 0.65 57.28
CA LEU A 134 7.78 0.15 56.15
C LEU A 134 8.62 0.32 54.89
N LEU A 135 9.01 -0.81 54.29
CA LEU A 135 9.76 -0.87 53.03
C LEU A 135 8.77 -1.04 51.89
N GLN A 136 8.94 -0.22 50.83
CA GLN A 136 8.15 -0.32 49.64
C GLN A 136 9.02 -0.80 48.49
N PHE A 137 8.51 -1.75 47.71
CA PHE A 137 9.13 -2.22 46.48
C PHE A 137 8.08 -2.56 45.44
N ASP A 138 8.51 -2.57 44.17
CA ASP A 138 7.75 -3.05 43.04
C ASP A 138 8.57 -4.10 42.26
N TYR A 139 7.93 -4.80 41.32
CA TYR A 139 8.59 -5.75 40.44
C TYR A 139 8.91 -5.10 39.07
N ALA A 140 9.21 -3.81 39.07
CA ALA A 140 9.70 -3.14 37.87
C ALA A 140 11.16 -3.51 37.60
N VAL A 141 11.58 -3.45 36.36
CA VAL A 141 12.98 -3.60 35.94
C VAL A 141 13.64 -2.22 36.02
N PRO A 142 14.49 -1.96 37.05
CA PRO A 142 15.09 -0.65 37.21
C PRO A 142 16.36 -0.51 36.36
N TYR A 143 16.67 0.72 35.95
CA TYR A 143 18.01 1.04 35.45
C TYR A 143 19.07 0.80 36.56
N ALA A 144 20.24 0.29 36.14
CA ALA A 144 21.36 0.12 37.07
C ALA A 144 21.85 1.47 37.59
N ASP A 145 21.93 2.46 36.72
CA ASP A 145 22.31 3.81 37.09
C ASP A 145 21.16 4.55 37.78
N PRO A 146 21.31 5.01 39.03
CA PRO A 146 20.27 5.76 39.73
C PRO A 146 19.86 7.05 39.04
N THR A 147 20.75 7.74 38.34
CA THR A 147 20.43 9.03 37.67
C THR A 147 19.47 8.87 36.52
N LEU A 148 19.46 7.69 35.90
CA LEU A 148 18.54 7.39 34.79
C LEU A 148 17.13 7.07 35.27
N ARG A 149 16.95 6.64 36.51
CA ARG A 149 15.64 6.30 37.06
C ARG A 149 14.72 7.50 37.21
N ASP A 150 15.32 8.69 37.48
CA ASP A 150 14.55 9.92 37.67
C ASP A 150 14.33 10.68 36.38
N THR A 151 15.15 10.40 35.35
CA THR A 151 15.13 11.16 34.07
C THR A 151 14.43 10.43 32.93
N LEU A 152 14.46 9.10 32.92
CA LEU A 152 13.88 8.29 31.87
C LEU A 152 12.55 7.65 32.30
N PRO A 153 11.65 7.41 31.34
CA PRO A 153 10.43 6.66 31.58
C PRO A 153 10.74 5.23 32.07
N ASP A 154 9.74 4.60 32.66
CA ASP A 154 9.80 3.20 33.08
C ASP A 154 10.27 2.29 31.94
N VAL A 155 11.27 1.43 32.23
CA VAL A 155 11.90 0.52 31.27
C VAL A 155 10.90 -0.37 30.57
N GLN A 156 9.90 -0.90 31.31
CA GLN A 156 8.91 -1.82 30.74
C GLN A 156 8.03 -1.12 29.72
N THR A 157 7.56 0.09 30.06
CA THR A 157 6.75 0.93 29.15
C THR A 157 7.55 1.33 27.92
N MET A 158 8.81 1.76 28.10
CA MET A 158 9.69 2.10 26.97
C MET A 158 9.94 0.91 26.07
N HIS A 159 10.26 -0.25 26.65
CA HIS A 159 10.50 -1.48 25.90
C HIS A 159 9.26 -1.88 25.08
N LEU A 160 8.07 -1.82 25.68
CA LEU A 160 6.82 -2.14 24.97
C LEU A 160 6.54 -1.19 23.81
N ILE A 161 6.68 0.12 24.04
CA ILE A 161 6.47 1.14 22.99
C ILE A 161 7.45 0.94 21.84
N LEU A 162 8.74 0.80 22.11
CA LEU A 162 9.77 0.58 21.09
C LEU A 162 9.56 -0.74 20.34
N GLY A 163 9.14 -1.81 21.05
CA GLY A 163 8.78 -3.09 20.42
C GLY A 163 7.60 -2.97 19.45
N ILE A 164 6.57 -2.21 19.80
CA ILE A 164 5.44 -1.93 18.92
C ILE A 164 5.93 -1.15 17.68
N PHE A 165 6.74 -0.09 17.86
CA PHE A 165 7.30 0.65 16.75
C PHE A 165 8.14 -0.22 15.82
N LEU A 166 8.94 -1.13 16.36
CA LEU A 166 9.73 -2.09 15.59
C LEU A 166 8.82 -2.99 14.73
N LEU A 167 7.78 -3.57 15.33
CA LEU A 167 6.83 -4.44 14.61
C LEU A 167 6.08 -3.69 13.51
N VAL A 168 5.60 -2.48 13.81
CA VAL A 168 4.94 -1.61 12.82
C VAL A 168 5.90 -1.29 11.67
N GLY A 169 7.18 -1.00 11.97
CA GLY A 169 8.22 -0.75 10.98
C GLY A 169 8.46 -1.96 10.06
N VAL A 170 8.53 -3.17 10.62
CA VAL A 170 8.70 -4.43 9.85
C VAL A 170 7.51 -4.66 8.93
N VAL A 171 6.28 -4.49 9.42
CA VAL A 171 5.06 -4.63 8.62
C VAL A 171 5.00 -3.59 7.50
N ALA A 172 5.27 -2.32 7.81
CA ALA A 172 5.29 -1.24 6.83
C ALA A 172 6.34 -1.48 5.72
N TRP A 173 7.55 -1.89 6.10
CA TRP A 173 8.61 -2.26 5.17
C TRP A 173 8.21 -3.42 4.26
N SER A 174 7.67 -4.49 4.83
CA SER A 174 7.20 -5.67 4.08
C SER A 174 6.10 -5.29 3.09
N THR A 175 5.10 -4.51 3.53
CA THR A 175 4.00 -4.03 2.69
C THR A 175 4.49 -3.13 1.56
N HIS A 176 5.42 -2.21 1.84
CA HIS A 176 6.01 -1.34 0.82
C HIS A 176 6.74 -2.15 -0.26
N ARG A 177 7.55 -3.14 0.16
CA ARG A 177 8.30 -4.02 -0.76
C ARG A 177 7.36 -4.85 -1.64
N SER A 178 6.31 -5.43 -1.05
CA SER A 178 5.29 -6.21 -1.77
C SER A 178 4.51 -5.35 -2.77
N GLY A 179 4.09 -4.16 -2.32
CA GLY A 179 3.37 -3.21 -3.16
C GLY A 179 4.23 -2.68 -4.33
N ALA A 180 5.53 -2.52 -4.15
CA ALA A 180 6.44 -2.13 -5.22
C ALA A 180 6.55 -3.20 -6.32
N PHE A 181 6.56 -4.49 -5.94
CA PHE A 181 6.54 -5.59 -6.90
C PHE A 181 5.25 -5.61 -7.72
N LEU A 182 4.09 -5.58 -7.05
CA LEU A 182 2.80 -5.61 -7.73
C LEU A 182 2.58 -4.38 -8.62
N ARG A 183 3.00 -3.19 -8.17
CA ARG A 183 2.92 -1.96 -8.98
C ARG A 183 3.71 -2.06 -10.28
N ARG A 184 4.89 -2.70 -10.27
CA ARG A 184 5.68 -2.89 -11.49
C ARG A 184 4.98 -3.80 -12.49
N GLU A 185 4.40 -4.90 -12.04
CA GLU A 185 3.67 -5.84 -12.90
C GLU A 185 2.39 -5.17 -13.47
N THR A 186 1.65 -4.44 -12.65
CA THR A 186 0.44 -3.70 -13.08
C THR A 186 0.77 -2.56 -14.04
N ALA A 187 1.84 -1.79 -13.79
CA ALA A 187 2.26 -0.71 -14.67
C ALA A 187 2.61 -1.22 -16.08
N ARG A 188 3.24 -2.40 -16.14
CA ARG A 188 3.54 -3.06 -17.42
C ARG A 188 2.27 -3.42 -18.19
N LEU A 189 1.29 -4.04 -17.52
CA LEU A 189 0.00 -4.39 -18.13
C LEU A 189 -0.71 -3.13 -18.67
N THR A 190 -0.72 -2.05 -17.87
CA THR A 190 -1.32 -0.78 -18.26
C THR A 190 -0.62 -0.17 -19.49
N GLU A 191 0.71 -0.21 -19.53
CA GLU A 191 1.49 0.31 -20.66
C GLU A 191 1.23 -0.49 -21.94
N VAL A 192 1.22 -1.82 -21.87
CA VAL A 192 0.89 -2.67 -23.02
C VAL A 192 -0.54 -2.41 -23.49
N SER A 193 -1.51 -2.32 -22.57
CA SER A 193 -2.90 -2.00 -22.90
C SER A 193 -3.01 -0.64 -23.61
N ARG A 194 -2.24 0.38 -23.16
CA ARG A 194 -2.19 1.69 -23.80
C ARG A 194 -1.61 1.62 -25.22
N GLN A 195 -0.52 0.87 -25.41
CA GLN A 195 0.11 0.70 -26.73
C GLN A 195 -0.82 0.02 -27.74
N VAL A 196 -1.57 -1.00 -27.31
CA VAL A 196 -2.59 -1.66 -28.13
C VAL A 196 -3.72 -0.68 -28.48
N ALA A 197 -4.18 0.12 -27.51
CA ALA A 197 -5.24 1.11 -27.74
C ALA A 197 -4.80 2.27 -28.67
N GLU A 198 -3.53 2.66 -28.64
CA GLU A 198 -2.93 3.68 -29.52
C GLU A 198 -2.66 3.17 -30.94
N LYS A 199 -3.04 1.92 -31.24
CA LYS A 199 -2.86 1.28 -32.56
C LYS A 199 -1.39 1.26 -33.03
N LYS A 200 -0.44 1.14 -32.11
CA LYS A 200 0.95 0.85 -32.47
C LYS A 200 1.02 -0.55 -33.08
N GLY A 201 1.91 -0.75 -34.07
CA GLY A 201 2.09 -2.06 -34.69
C GLY A 201 2.30 -3.14 -33.62
N ILE A 202 1.50 -4.20 -33.69
CA ILE A 202 1.52 -5.29 -32.69
C ILE A 202 2.88 -5.95 -32.61
N GLU A 203 3.61 -6.00 -33.73
CA GLU A 203 4.96 -6.55 -33.85
C GLU A 203 5.99 -5.84 -32.96
N ASP A 204 5.76 -4.58 -32.62
CA ASP A 204 6.65 -3.76 -31.80
C ASP A 204 6.32 -3.83 -30.29
N ILE A 205 5.24 -4.54 -29.91
CA ILE A 205 4.77 -4.60 -28.52
C ILE A 205 5.30 -5.89 -27.86
N ASP A 206 6.05 -5.74 -26.75
CA ASP A 206 6.52 -6.88 -25.94
C ASP A 206 5.44 -7.36 -24.98
N PHE A 207 4.74 -8.42 -25.34
CA PHE A 207 3.75 -9.11 -24.51
C PHE A 207 4.38 -10.13 -23.54
N THR A 208 5.71 -10.29 -23.51
CA THR A 208 6.39 -11.31 -22.71
C THR A 208 6.94 -10.75 -21.40
N GLY A 209 7.28 -11.63 -20.47
CA GLY A 209 8.09 -11.27 -19.29
C GLY A 209 7.32 -11.06 -18.01
N ALA A 210 6.01 -11.26 -17.96
CA ALA A 210 5.28 -11.34 -16.70
C ALA A 210 5.82 -12.52 -15.87
N LYS A 211 5.92 -12.29 -14.54
CA LYS A 211 6.35 -13.32 -13.58
C LYS A 211 5.16 -14.01 -12.92
N VAL A 212 4.00 -13.36 -12.96
CA VAL A 212 2.75 -13.83 -12.37
C VAL A 212 1.87 -14.38 -13.49
N ARG A 213 1.31 -15.58 -13.29
CA ARG A 213 0.54 -16.29 -14.29
C ARG A 213 -0.68 -15.48 -14.75
N GLU A 214 -1.41 -14.87 -13.86
CA GLU A 214 -2.60 -14.09 -14.15
C GLU A 214 -2.29 -12.85 -14.99
N TYR A 215 -1.12 -12.25 -14.82
CA TYR A 215 -0.65 -11.15 -15.67
C TYR A 215 -0.20 -11.64 -17.05
N ASP A 216 0.43 -12.81 -17.14
CA ASP A 216 0.81 -13.44 -18.42
C ASP A 216 -0.43 -13.81 -19.24
N GLU A 217 -1.45 -14.35 -18.61
CA GLU A 217 -2.75 -14.65 -19.24
C GLU A 217 -3.43 -13.35 -19.75
N ALA A 218 -3.41 -12.27 -18.97
CA ALA A 218 -3.94 -10.98 -19.39
C ALA A 218 -3.18 -10.38 -20.57
N LEU A 219 -1.83 -10.46 -20.58
CA LEU A 219 -1.01 -9.99 -21.69
C LEU A 219 -1.30 -10.78 -22.98
N ARG A 220 -1.47 -12.10 -22.88
CA ARG A 220 -1.86 -12.93 -24.04
C ARG A 220 -3.25 -12.58 -24.58
N ALA A 221 -4.20 -12.31 -23.69
CA ALA A 221 -5.53 -11.86 -24.11
C ALA A 221 -5.47 -10.52 -24.83
N LEU A 222 -4.64 -9.57 -24.34
CA LEU A 222 -4.40 -8.29 -25.03
C LEU A 222 -3.72 -8.47 -26.39
N GLN A 223 -2.77 -9.41 -26.51
CA GLN A 223 -2.15 -9.76 -27.80
C GLN A 223 -3.18 -10.25 -28.79
N LEU A 224 -4.00 -11.23 -28.42
CA LEU A 224 -5.05 -11.77 -29.30
C LEU A 224 -6.06 -10.69 -29.73
N MET A 225 -6.50 -9.85 -28.80
CA MET A 225 -7.38 -8.73 -29.10
C MET A 225 -6.73 -7.73 -30.07
N GLY A 226 -5.44 -7.47 -29.90
CA GLY A 226 -4.68 -6.58 -30.76
C GLY A 226 -4.55 -7.14 -32.19
N GLU A 227 -4.23 -8.42 -32.33
CA GLU A 227 -4.16 -9.14 -33.61
C GLU A 227 -5.54 -9.09 -34.33
N GLU A 228 -6.62 -9.44 -33.62
CA GLU A 228 -7.97 -9.41 -34.17
C GLU A 228 -8.41 -7.99 -34.58
N LEU A 229 -8.03 -6.97 -33.81
CA LEU A 229 -8.29 -5.57 -34.15
C LEU A 229 -7.56 -5.16 -35.45
N THR A 230 -6.30 -5.57 -35.59
CA THR A 230 -5.49 -5.27 -36.78
C THR A 230 -6.09 -5.92 -38.03
N ASP A 231 -6.44 -7.21 -37.92
CA ASP A 231 -7.08 -7.95 -39.02
C ASP A 231 -8.42 -7.34 -39.40
N SER A 232 -9.22 -6.95 -38.43
CA SER A 232 -10.51 -6.28 -38.67
C SER A 232 -10.36 -4.93 -39.35
N LEU A 233 -9.39 -4.13 -38.95
CA LEU A 233 -9.08 -2.84 -39.57
C LEU A 233 -8.59 -3.01 -41.01
N GLN A 234 -7.74 -4.02 -41.24
CA GLN A 234 -7.27 -4.31 -42.62
C GLN A 234 -8.42 -4.78 -43.51
N ALA A 235 -9.27 -5.68 -43.04
CA ALA A 235 -10.45 -6.14 -43.76
C ALA A 235 -11.41 -4.98 -44.10
N GLN A 236 -11.62 -4.07 -43.15
CA GLN A 236 -12.43 -2.86 -43.37
C GLN A 236 -11.81 -1.96 -44.43
N TRP A 237 -10.49 -1.71 -44.37
CA TRP A 237 -9.76 -0.92 -45.35
C TRP A 237 -9.86 -1.52 -46.75
N GLU A 238 -9.68 -2.85 -46.88
CA GLU A 238 -9.84 -3.54 -48.17
C GLU A 238 -11.27 -3.46 -48.74
N MET A 239 -12.27 -3.55 -47.84
CA MET A 239 -13.67 -3.41 -48.22
C MET A 239 -13.96 -1.98 -48.75
N GLU A 240 -13.50 -0.96 -48.03
CA GLU A 240 -13.65 0.44 -48.45
C GLU A 240 -12.93 0.69 -49.78
N HIS A 241 -11.73 0.13 -49.95
CA HIS A 241 -10.96 0.26 -51.18
C HIS A 241 -11.68 -0.39 -52.36
N ARG A 242 -12.18 -1.61 -52.20
CA ARG A 242 -12.98 -2.31 -53.24
C ARG A 242 -14.27 -1.56 -53.56
N GLN A 243 -14.94 -0.99 -52.60
CA GLN A 243 -16.14 -0.19 -52.83
C GLN A 243 -15.84 1.07 -53.63
N ARG A 244 -14.75 1.77 -53.35
CA ARG A 244 -14.29 2.94 -54.13
C ARG A 244 -13.96 2.57 -55.59
N GLU A 245 -13.20 1.50 -55.78
CA GLU A 245 -12.89 1.01 -57.15
C GLU A 245 -14.14 0.66 -57.92
N SER A 246 -15.12 0.00 -57.31
CA SER A 246 -16.40 -0.35 -57.91
C SER A 246 -17.17 0.90 -58.35
N ILE A 247 -17.21 1.96 -57.54
CA ILE A 247 -17.86 3.23 -57.87
C ILE A 247 -17.16 3.90 -59.05
N ILE A 248 -15.82 3.91 -59.11
CA ILE A 248 -15.04 4.46 -60.21
C ILE A 248 -15.32 3.71 -61.52
N GLN A 249 -15.32 2.35 -61.44
CA GLN A 249 -15.61 1.51 -62.62
C GLN A 249 -17.05 1.70 -63.14
N LEU A 250 -18.05 1.76 -62.24
CA LEU A 250 -19.45 2.04 -62.59
C LEU A 250 -19.58 3.41 -63.26
N SER A 251 -18.92 4.43 -62.68
CA SER A 251 -18.92 5.77 -63.26
C SER A 251 -18.38 5.80 -64.71
N HIS A 252 -17.31 5.03 -64.98
CA HIS A 252 -16.74 4.85 -66.30
C HIS A 252 -17.68 4.12 -67.26
N LYS A 253 -18.26 3.00 -66.83
CA LYS A 253 -19.20 2.19 -67.60
C LYS A 253 -20.48 2.96 -67.96
N LEU A 254 -20.96 3.85 -67.10
CA LEU A 254 -22.13 4.67 -67.32
C LEU A 254 -21.84 5.88 -68.21
N LYS A 255 -20.63 6.43 -68.16
CA LYS A 255 -20.26 7.59 -69.03
C LYS A 255 -20.36 7.27 -70.51
N THR A 256 -19.94 6.06 -70.92
CA THR A 256 -19.96 5.65 -72.38
C THR A 256 -21.37 5.63 -72.94
N PRO A 257 -22.38 4.93 -72.41
CA PRO A 257 -23.72 4.92 -72.92
C PRO A 257 -24.38 6.31 -72.87
N LEU A 258 -24.11 7.10 -71.82
CA LEU A 258 -24.61 8.48 -71.74
C LEU A 258 -24.05 9.38 -72.85
N THR A 259 -22.76 9.21 -73.18
CA THR A 259 -22.16 9.95 -74.29
C THR A 259 -22.80 9.55 -75.62
N VAL A 260 -23.11 8.26 -75.81
CA VAL A 260 -23.82 7.81 -77.08
C VAL A 260 -25.25 8.35 -77.13
N ILE A 261 -25.99 8.30 -75.97
CA ILE A 261 -27.36 8.84 -75.91
C ILE A 261 -27.34 10.36 -76.24
N GLN A 262 -26.42 11.08 -75.61
CA GLN A 262 -26.28 12.52 -75.79
C GLN A 262 -25.93 12.86 -77.23
N GLY A 263 -24.93 12.14 -77.82
CA GLY A 263 -24.54 12.39 -79.23
C GLY A 263 -25.67 12.10 -80.27
N ASN A 264 -26.43 11.01 -80.05
CA ASN A 264 -27.58 10.70 -80.90
C ASN A 264 -28.71 11.74 -80.72
N ALA A 265 -28.90 12.21 -79.46
CA ALA A 265 -29.89 13.29 -79.25
C ALA A 265 -29.46 14.62 -79.86
N GLU A 266 -28.15 14.95 -79.77
CA GLU A 266 -27.60 16.15 -80.45
C GLU A 266 -27.77 16.08 -81.97
N LEU A 267 -27.49 14.93 -82.60
CA LEU A 267 -27.72 14.74 -84.09
C LEU A 267 -29.18 14.83 -84.47
N LEU A 268 -30.10 14.29 -83.63
CA LEU A 268 -31.52 14.43 -83.88
C LEU A 268 -32.00 15.86 -83.73
N ALA A 269 -31.36 16.67 -82.87
CA ALA A 269 -31.72 18.11 -82.75
C ALA A 269 -31.42 18.97 -83.95
N GLU A 270 -30.58 18.50 -84.88
CA GLU A 270 -30.23 19.18 -86.15
C GLU A 270 -31.30 18.96 -87.25
N ASP A 271 -32.27 18.04 -87.00
CA ASP A 271 -33.33 17.79 -87.98
C ASP A 271 -34.39 18.92 -87.99
N GLU A 272 -34.48 19.64 -89.09
CA GLU A 272 -35.44 20.75 -89.26
C GLU A 272 -36.91 20.28 -89.36
N GLY A 273 -37.17 18.98 -89.58
CA GLY A 273 -38.51 18.37 -89.68
C GLY A 273 -39.22 18.06 -88.35
N MET A 274 -38.61 18.29 -87.20
CA MET A 274 -39.17 17.95 -85.92
C MET A 274 -40.34 18.86 -85.51
N THR A 275 -41.38 18.23 -84.94
CA THR A 275 -42.48 18.94 -84.27
C THR A 275 -42.04 19.59 -82.96
N GLY A 276 -42.79 20.62 -82.54
CA GLY A 276 -42.46 21.32 -81.26
C GLY A 276 -42.46 20.40 -80.01
N GLU A 277 -43.32 19.36 -80.01
CA GLU A 277 -43.39 18.36 -78.90
C GLU A 277 -42.18 17.46 -78.91
N GLN A 278 -41.72 17.02 -80.10
CA GLN A 278 -40.50 16.24 -80.28
C GLN A 278 -39.22 16.99 -79.79
N LYS A 279 -39.15 18.30 -80.12
CA LYS A 279 -38.05 19.15 -79.62
C LYS A 279 -38.05 19.28 -78.11
N ALA A 280 -39.23 19.44 -77.47
CA ALA A 280 -39.33 19.52 -76.01
C ALA A 280 -38.90 18.21 -75.32
N GLN A 281 -39.27 17.05 -75.93
CA GLN A 281 -38.82 15.74 -75.45
C GLN A 281 -37.31 15.56 -75.56
N LEU A 282 -36.73 15.96 -76.63
CA LEU A 282 -35.31 15.87 -76.90
C LEU A 282 -34.48 16.76 -75.94
N ASP A 283 -34.95 17.99 -75.72
CA ASP A 283 -34.35 18.89 -74.76
C ASP A 283 -34.39 18.33 -73.32
N ALA A 284 -35.46 17.60 -72.99
CA ALA A 284 -35.54 16.88 -71.65
C ALA A 284 -34.52 15.77 -71.62
N ILE A 285 -34.29 14.98 -72.65
CA ILE A 285 -33.29 13.93 -72.74
C ILE A 285 -31.89 14.52 -72.60
N LEU A 286 -31.57 15.58 -73.34
CA LEU A 286 -30.28 16.24 -73.28
C LEU A 286 -29.98 16.81 -71.89
N ARG A 287 -30.97 17.45 -71.27
CA ARG A 287 -30.80 17.94 -69.89
C ARG A 287 -30.55 16.77 -68.90
N SER A 288 -31.37 15.73 -68.91
CA SER A 288 -31.25 14.59 -68.02
C SER A 288 -29.90 13.85 -68.15
N THR A 289 -29.44 13.65 -69.39
CA THR A 289 -28.13 13.03 -69.67
C THR A 289 -26.97 13.90 -69.18
N GLY A 290 -27.08 15.24 -69.41
CA GLY A 290 -26.11 16.21 -68.91
C GLY A 290 -26.02 16.26 -67.38
N GLU A 291 -27.17 16.27 -66.72
CA GLU A 291 -27.24 16.23 -65.24
C GLU A 291 -26.65 14.94 -64.70
N THR A 292 -26.99 13.78 -65.27
CA THR A 292 -26.45 12.48 -64.86
C THR A 292 -24.95 12.42 -65.07
N ARG A 293 -24.41 12.94 -66.17
CA ARG A 293 -22.96 13.01 -66.40
C ARG A 293 -22.26 13.89 -65.40
N ASN A 294 -22.82 15.03 -65.05
CA ASN A 294 -22.27 15.93 -64.02
C ASN A 294 -22.30 15.28 -62.68
N TYR A 295 -23.37 14.56 -62.33
CA TYR A 295 -23.48 13.80 -61.01
C TYR A 295 -22.41 12.70 -60.92
N LEU A 296 -22.21 11.88 -61.96
CA LEU A 296 -21.16 10.87 -62.03
C LEU A 296 -19.77 11.46 -61.89
N THR A 297 -19.53 12.65 -62.51
CA THR A 297 -18.24 13.33 -62.37
C THR A 297 -17.98 13.81 -60.94
N ARG A 298 -19.01 14.33 -60.28
CA ARG A 298 -18.93 14.73 -58.87
C ARG A 298 -18.67 13.54 -57.93
N ILE A 299 -19.42 12.44 -58.08
CA ILE A 299 -19.20 11.21 -57.27
C ILE A 299 -17.77 10.73 -57.47
N ARG A 300 -17.28 10.68 -58.69
CA ARG A 300 -15.90 10.26 -58.97
C ARG A 300 -14.88 11.14 -58.24
N ALA A 301 -15.05 12.47 -58.29
CA ALA A 301 -14.17 13.42 -57.65
C ALA A 301 -14.18 13.24 -56.09
N GLU A 302 -15.36 13.03 -55.51
CA GLU A 302 -15.51 12.77 -54.08
C GLU A 302 -14.83 11.47 -53.67
N VAL A 303 -15.00 10.39 -54.43
CA VAL A 303 -14.39 9.08 -54.14
C VAL A 303 -12.87 9.08 -54.35
N GLN A 304 -12.36 9.88 -55.31
CA GLN A 304 -10.93 10.03 -55.58
C GLN A 304 -10.22 10.96 -54.56
N THR A 305 -10.95 11.78 -53.84
CA THR A 305 -10.37 12.64 -52.84
C THR A 305 -9.92 11.74 -51.64
N PRO A 306 -8.61 11.68 -51.31
CA PRO A 306 -8.17 10.89 -50.18
C PRO A 306 -8.86 11.42 -48.93
N LEU A 307 -9.56 10.54 -48.19
CA LEU A 307 -10.02 10.86 -46.84
C LEU A 307 -8.81 11.34 -46.09
N LYS A 308 -8.74 12.63 -45.76
CA LYS A 308 -7.81 13.14 -44.74
C LYS A 308 -8.16 12.42 -43.45
N TYR A 309 -7.61 11.23 -43.27
CA TYR A 309 -7.54 10.66 -41.93
C TYR A 309 -6.76 11.69 -41.11
N LYS A 310 -7.48 12.48 -40.34
CA LYS A 310 -6.90 13.30 -39.30
C LYS A 310 -6.13 12.34 -38.43
N GLN A 311 -4.82 12.25 -38.65
CA GLN A 311 -3.90 11.83 -37.61
C GLN A 311 -4.18 12.78 -36.44
N ARG A 312 -5.00 12.36 -35.50
CA ARG A 312 -5.05 13.02 -34.21
C ARG A 312 -3.75 12.67 -33.49
N PRO A 313 -3.07 13.68 -32.92
CA PRO A 313 -1.83 13.53 -32.20
C PRO A 313 -1.95 12.61 -31.00
#